data_9a0a9970b491c523f701057f90f43d33
#
_entry.id   9a0a9970b491c523f701057f90f43d33
#
_cell.length_a   1.000
_cell.length_b   1.000
_cell.length_c   1.000
_cell.angle_alpha   90.00
_cell.angle_beta   90.00
_cell.angle_gamma   90.00
#
_symmetry.space_group_name_H-M   'P 1'
#
loop_
_entity.id
_entity.type
_entity.pdbx_description
1 polymer ?
#
loop_
_entity_poly.entity_id
_entity_poly.type
_entity_poly.pdbx_seq_one_letter_code
_entity_poly.pdbx_strand_id
1 'polypeptide(L)'
;MNIPTYVITMIGEGMSENLAQECIDSANKFGIQPETFPATWGDDVEKHFIEQDLKVFKKGQKRKEINPGLKGCLLSHYRLWKKCIASAEPMMIFDHDAIGLREIPENLL
;
A
#
# COMPACT_ATOMS: atom_id res chain seq x y z
N MET A 1 -15.01 -14.57 -0.05
CA MET A 1 -14.30 -13.98 -1.20
C MET A 1 -12.80 -14.07 -0.98
N ASN A 2 -12.09 -14.75 -1.88
CA ASN A 2 -10.67 -15.03 -1.73
C ASN A 2 -9.82 -14.10 -2.60
N ILE A 3 -9.83 -12.82 -2.27
CA ILE A 3 -9.03 -11.83 -2.98
C ILE A 3 -7.78 -11.55 -2.17
N PRO A 4 -6.57 -11.67 -2.76
CA PRO A 4 -5.34 -11.29 -2.07
C PRO A 4 -5.45 -9.85 -1.57
N THR A 5 -5.18 -9.66 -0.28
CA THR A 5 -5.33 -8.36 0.37
C THR A 5 -4.04 -8.02 1.10
N TYR A 6 -3.56 -6.81 0.89
CA TYR A 6 -2.32 -6.34 1.49
C TYR A 6 -2.54 -5.05 2.25
N VAL A 7 -1.91 -4.96 3.42
CA VAL A 7 -1.88 -3.72 4.19
C VAL A 7 -0.46 -3.16 4.15
N ILE A 8 -0.32 -1.98 3.56
CA ILE A 8 0.98 -1.32 3.43
C ILE A 8 1.43 -0.87 4.81
N THR A 9 2.58 -1.37 5.27
CA THR A 9 3.06 -1.17 6.64
C THR A 9 4.50 -0.70 6.63
N MET A 10 4.80 0.36 7.35
CA MET A 10 6.17 0.83 7.53
C MET A 10 6.85 -0.05 8.57
N ILE A 11 7.54 -1.09 8.12
CA ILE A 11 8.19 -2.06 8.98
C ILE A 11 9.33 -1.36 9.76
N GLY A 12 9.34 -1.54 11.07
CA GLY A 12 10.29 -0.88 11.95
C GLY A 12 9.75 0.41 12.56
N GLU A 13 8.58 0.89 12.12
CA GLU A 13 7.91 2.04 12.68
C GLU A 13 6.73 1.54 13.54
N GLY A 14 6.83 1.68 14.87
CA GLY A 14 5.90 1.05 15.80
C GLY A 14 4.45 1.50 15.64
N MET A 15 4.21 2.79 15.37
CA MET A 15 2.86 3.30 15.18
C MET A 15 2.21 2.67 13.93
N SER A 16 2.97 2.59 12.82
CA SER A 16 2.48 1.98 11.59
C SER A 16 2.16 0.50 11.80
N GLU A 17 3.03 -0.22 12.49
CA GLU A 17 2.83 -1.64 12.78
C GLU A 17 1.60 -1.87 13.66
N ASN A 18 1.39 -1.02 14.67
CA ASN A 18 0.22 -1.10 15.54
C ASN A 18 -1.07 -0.82 14.79
N LEU A 19 -1.07 0.23 13.94
CA LEU A 19 -2.23 0.55 13.11
C LEU A 19 -2.54 -0.57 12.12
N ALA A 20 -1.51 -1.13 11.50
CA ALA A 20 -1.67 -2.25 10.59
C ALA A 20 -2.29 -3.46 11.28
N GLN A 21 -1.88 -3.75 12.53
CA GLN A 21 -2.46 -4.85 13.30
C GLN A 21 -3.94 -4.61 13.59
N GLU A 22 -4.31 -3.39 13.95
CA GLU A 22 -5.72 -3.02 14.14
C GLU A 22 -6.52 -3.17 12.85
N CYS A 23 -5.93 -2.77 11.72
CA CYS A 23 -6.53 -2.96 10.41
C CYS A 23 -6.79 -4.45 10.13
N ILE A 24 -5.78 -5.28 10.33
CA ILE A 24 -5.88 -6.73 10.12
C ILE A 24 -6.95 -7.33 11.03
N ASP A 25 -6.95 -6.99 12.31
CA ASP A 25 -7.92 -7.51 13.27
C ASP A 25 -9.34 -7.12 12.88
N SER A 26 -9.56 -5.88 12.47
CA SER A 26 -10.88 -5.42 12.03
C SER A 26 -11.34 -6.12 10.74
N ALA A 27 -10.43 -6.36 9.82
CA ALA A 27 -10.74 -7.05 8.57
C ALA A 27 -11.06 -8.52 8.81
N ASN A 28 -10.35 -9.17 9.73
CA ASN A 28 -10.59 -10.57 10.08
C ASN A 28 -12.02 -10.81 10.58
N LYS A 29 -12.62 -9.83 11.25
CA LYS A 29 -14.01 -9.93 11.71
C LYS A 29 -15.00 -10.08 10.56
N PHE A 30 -14.63 -9.65 9.37
CA PHE A 30 -15.47 -9.67 8.17
C PHE A 30 -14.97 -10.66 7.11
N GLY A 31 -14.15 -11.64 7.53
CA GLY A 31 -13.70 -12.70 6.64
C GLY A 31 -12.58 -12.31 5.69
N ILE A 32 -11.95 -11.17 5.90
CA ILE A 32 -10.82 -10.71 5.10
C ILE A 32 -9.53 -11.00 5.87
N GLN A 33 -8.53 -11.56 5.21
CA GLN A 33 -7.24 -11.91 5.83
C GLN A 33 -6.11 -11.16 5.15
N PRO A 34 -5.87 -9.88 5.51
CA PRO A 34 -4.80 -9.11 4.91
C PRO A 34 -3.42 -9.60 5.35
N GLU A 35 -2.47 -9.49 4.45
CA GLU A 35 -1.06 -9.67 4.77
C GLU A 35 -0.38 -8.30 4.83
N THR A 36 0.60 -8.16 5.72
CA THR A 36 1.42 -6.95 5.71
C THR A 36 2.28 -6.91 4.45
N PHE A 37 2.37 -5.74 3.84
CA PHE A 37 3.27 -5.49 2.72
C PHE A 37 4.24 -4.39 3.13
N PRO A 38 5.56 -4.65 3.13
CA PRO A 38 6.52 -3.63 3.58
C PRO A 38 6.47 -2.39 2.70
N ALA A 39 6.20 -1.24 3.31
CA ALA A 39 6.23 0.04 2.61
C ALA A 39 7.66 0.40 2.24
N THR A 40 7.82 1.13 1.13
CA THR A 40 9.06 1.81 0.82
C THR A 40 9.01 3.17 1.50
N TRP A 41 9.93 3.45 2.41
CA TRP A 41 9.93 4.69 3.18
C TRP A 41 11.35 5.05 3.62
N GLY A 42 11.50 6.28 4.12
CA GLY A 42 12.79 6.76 4.61
C GLY A 42 13.84 6.89 3.50
N ASP A 43 15.06 6.50 3.81
CA ASP A 43 16.20 6.66 2.90
C ASP A 43 16.12 5.75 1.66
N ASP A 44 15.29 4.72 1.68
CA ASP A 44 15.16 3.79 0.56
C ASP A 44 14.36 4.36 -0.60
N VAL A 45 13.59 5.43 -0.38
CA VAL A 45 12.66 5.98 -1.37
C VAL A 45 13.39 6.43 -2.64
N GLU A 46 14.39 7.27 -2.51
CA GLU A 46 15.13 7.79 -3.68
C GLU A 46 15.87 6.67 -4.42
N LYS A 47 16.43 5.72 -3.68
CA LYS A 47 17.11 4.58 -4.25
C LYS A 47 16.17 3.77 -5.16
N HIS A 48 14.96 3.48 -4.68
CA HIS A 48 13.99 2.73 -5.46
C HIS A 48 13.47 3.51 -6.66
N PHE A 49 13.30 4.84 -6.52
CA PHE A 49 12.92 5.67 -7.67
C PHE A 49 13.96 5.61 -8.77
N ILE A 50 15.23 5.66 -8.42
CA ILE A 50 16.34 5.55 -9.38
C ILE A 50 16.33 4.16 -10.02
N GLU A 51 16.21 3.10 -9.23
CA GLU A 51 16.19 1.72 -9.72
C GLU A 51 15.03 1.44 -10.67
N GLN A 52 13.87 2.06 -10.42
CA GLN A 52 12.68 1.89 -11.26
C GLN A 52 12.57 2.91 -12.39
N ASP A 53 13.55 3.80 -12.51
CA ASP A 53 13.55 4.89 -13.51
C ASP A 53 12.26 5.73 -13.47
N LEU A 54 11.82 6.07 -12.26
CA LEU A 54 10.60 6.82 -12.03
C LEU A 54 10.90 8.28 -11.72
N LYS A 55 10.02 9.17 -12.20
CA LYS A 55 10.04 10.60 -11.90
C LYS A 55 8.62 11.07 -11.65
N VAL A 56 8.41 11.81 -10.56
CA VAL A 56 7.10 12.35 -10.20
C VAL A 56 7.24 13.81 -9.85
N PHE A 57 6.34 14.62 -10.40
CA PHE A 57 6.35 16.09 -10.22
C PHE A 57 4.98 16.56 -9.76
N LYS A 58 4.95 17.66 -8.99
CA LYS A 58 3.70 18.29 -8.62
C LYS A 58 3.01 18.86 -9.85
N LYS A 59 1.70 18.67 -9.95
CA LYS A 59 0.89 19.25 -11.02
C LYS A 59 1.04 20.78 -11.02
N GLY A 60 1.30 21.35 -12.20
CA GLY A 60 1.41 22.79 -12.35
C GLY A 60 2.75 23.40 -11.93
N GLN A 61 3.67 22.59 -11.43
CA GLN A 61 5.01 23.02 -11.04
C GLN A 61 6.03 22.23 -11.82
N LYS A 62 6.45 22.75 -12.95
CA LYS A 62 7.41 22.07 -13.82
C LYS A 62 8.64 21.63 -13.04
N ARG A 63 8.94 20.33 -13.07
CA ARG A 63 10.14 19.71 -12.49
C ARG A 63 10.30 19.88 -10.97
N LYS A 64 9.26 20.30 -10.26
CA LYS A 64 9.31 20.34 -8.82
C LYS A 64 8.87 18.99 -8.27
N GLU A 65 9.79 18.25 -7.68
CA GLU A 65 9.50 16.93 -7.14
C GLU A 65 8.57 17.00 -5.94
N ILE A 66 7.74 15.97 -5.79
CA ILE A 66 6.92 15.79 -4.59
C ILE A 66 7.82 15.37 -3.42
N ASN A 67 7.34 15.54 -2.19
CA ASN A 67 8.13 15.21 -1.02
C ASN A 67 8.36 13.70 -0.88
N PRO A 68 9.39 13.29 -0.12
CA PRO A 68 9.74 11.86 0.02
C PRO A 68 8.63 11.00 0.59
N GLY A 69 7.78 11.54 1.47
CA GLY A 69 6.65 10.79 2.03
C GLY A 69 5.63 10.38 0.97
N LEU A 70 5.28 11.32 0.08
CA LEU A 70 4.39 11.02 -1.03
C LEU A 70 5.02 10.06 -2.03
N LYS A 71 6.32 10.22 -2.30
CA LYS A 71 7.05 9.29 -3.17
C LYS A 71 7.04 7.88 -2.62
N GLY A 72 7.24 7.72 -1.30
CA GLY A 72 7.20 6.42 -0.65
C GLY A 72 5.83 5.76 -0.76
N CYS A 73 4.77 6.53 -0.54
CA CYS A 73 3.41 6.06 -0.69
C CYS A 73 3.13 5.58 -2.12
N LEU A 74 3.48 6.40 -3.11
CA LEU A 74 3.32 6.04 -4.52
C LEU A 74 4.11 4.78 -4.87
N LEU A 75 5.35 4.70 -4.43
CA LEU A 75 6.21 3.57 -4.76
C LEU A 75 5.72 2.27 -4.12
N SER A 76 5.18 2.33 -2.89
CA SER A 76 4.59 1.18 -2.24
C SER A 76 3.40 0.64 -3.04
N HIS A 77 2.52 1.53 -3.50
CA HIS A 77 1.40 1.16 -4.36
C HIS A 77 1.89 0.64 -5.73
N TYR A 78 2.87 1.28 -6.31
CA TYR A 78 3.44 0.89 -7.60
C TYR A 78 3.97 -0.55 -7.55
N ARG A 79 4.66 -0.92 -6.48
CA ARG A 79 5.17 -2.27 -6.31
C ARG A 79 4.03 -3.29 -6.22
N LEU A 80 2.94 -2.95 -5.53
CA LEU A 80 1.76 -3.81 -5.47
C LEU A 80 1.05 -3.89 -6.82
N TRP A 81 0.96 -2.78 -7.55
CA TRP A 81 0.38 -2.79 -8.90
C TRP A 81 1.16 -3.71 -9.84
N LYS A 82 2.49 -3.68 -9.77
CA LYS A 82 3.32 -4.59 -10.55
C LYS A 82 3.05 -6.06 -10.18
N LYS A 83 2.90 -6.34 -8.89
CA LYS A 83 2.54 -7.67 -8.41
C LYS A 83 1.17 -8.11 -8.93
N CYS A 84 0.22 -7.21 -8.95
CA CYS A 84 -1.12 -7.45 -9.48
C CYS A 84 -1.08 -7.80 -10.97
N ILE A 85 -0.34 -7.02 -11.73
CA ILE A 85 -0.17 -7.26 -13.17
C ILE A 85 0.47 -8.62 -13.42
N ALA A 86 1.51 -8.96 -12.67
CA ALA A 86 2.23 -10.23 -12.82
C ALA A 86 1.35 -11.44 -12.51
N SER A 87 0.46 -11.32 -11.51
CA SER A 87 -0.44 -12.41 -11.12
C SER A 87 -1.69 -12.51 -12.00
N ALA A 88 -2.02 -11.43 -12.72
CA ALA A 88 -3.25 -11.29 -13.52
C ALA A 88 -4.52 -11.53 -12.69
N GLU A 89 -4.47 -11.25 -11.38
CA GLU A 89 -5.59 -11.40 -10.47
C GLU A 89 -5.87 -10.08 -9.74
N PRO A 90 -7.13 -9.81 -9.40
CA PRO A 90 -7.45 -8.61 -8.60
C PRO A 90 -6.85 -8.72 -7.20
N MET A 91 -6.56 -7.58 -6.59
CA MET A 91 -6.12 -7.52 -5.19
C MET A 91 -6.76 -6.33 -4.50
N MET A 92 -6.79 -6.37 -3.18
CA MET A 92 -7.17 -5.23 -2.37
C MET A 92 -5.93 -4.69 -1.68
N ILE A 93 -5.86 -3.36 -1.59
CA ILE A 93 -4.75 -2.67 -0.94
C ILE A 93 -5.35 -1.77 0.14
N PHE A 94 -4.87 -1.95 1.37
CA PHE A 94 -5.27 -1.11 2.51
C PHE A 94 -4.08 -0.29 2.98
N ASP A 95 -4.32 0.96 3.31
CA ASP A 95 -3.37 1.73 4.11
C ASP A 95 -3.43 1.24 5.56
N HIS A 96 -2.36 1.44 6.32
CA HIS A 96 -2.26 0.88 7.68
C HIS A 96 -3.35 1.40 8.64
N ASP A 97 -3.94 2.56 8.35
CA ASP A 97 -4.98 3.15 9.19
C ASP A 97 -6.41 2.81 8.74
N ALA A 98 -6.58 1.91 7.79
CA ALA A 98 -7.91 1.47 7.36
C ALA A 98 -8.54 0.56 8.42
N ILE A 99 -9.85 0.68 8.61
CA ILE A 99 -10.61 -0.11 9.56
C ILE A 99 -11.82 -0.73 8.87
N GLY A 100 -11.97 -2.04 8.99
CA GLY A 100 -13.13 -2.74 8.46
C GLY A 100 -14.37 -2.45 9.29
N LEU A 101 -15.46 -2.07 8.64
CA LEU A 101 -16.73 -1.77 9.30
C LEU A 101 -17.85 -2.74 8.94
N ARG A 102 -17.75 -3.42 7.81
CA ARG A 102 -18.75 -4.39 7.34
C ARG A 102 -18.15 -5.30 6.28
N GLU A 103 -18.88 -6.35 5.95
CA GLU A 103 -18.47 -7.27 4.90
C GLU A 103 -18.47 -6.60 3.52
N ILE A 104 -17.57 -7.08 2.66
CA ILE A 104 -17.52 -6.64 1.27
C ILE A 104 -18.60 -7.42 0.49
N PRO A 105 -19.44 -6.74 -0.30
CA PRO A 105 -20.44 -7.43 -1.11
C PRO A 105 -19.80 -8.42 -2.09
N GLU A 106 -20.36 -9.62 -2.20
CA GLU A 106 -19.82 -10.65 -3.10
C GLU A 106 -19.86 -10.24 -4.57
N ASN A 107 -20.78 -9.36 -4.93
CA ASN A 107 -20.97 -8.91 -6.31
C ASN A 107 -20.13 -7.68 -6.67
N LEU A 108 -19.15 -7.35 -5.85
CA LEU A 108 -18.29 -6.17 -6.09
C LEU A 108 -17.43 -6.32 -7.34
N LEU A 109 -17.04 -7.53 -7.69
CA LEU A 109 -16.15 -7.80 -8.82
C LEU A 109 -16.87 -8.40 -10.01
#